data_4697963de53b6241780136de094413c4
#
_entry.id   4697963de53b6241780136de094413c4
#
_cell.length_a   1.000
_cell.length_b   1.000
_cell.length_c   1.000
_cell.angle_alpha   90.00
_cell.angle_beta   90.00
_cell.angle_gamma   90.00
#
_symmetry.space_group_name_H-M   'P 1'
#
loop_
_entity.id
_entity.type
_entity.pdbx_description
1 polymer ?
#
loop_
_entity_poly.entity_id
_entity_poly.type
_entity_poly.pdbx_seq_one_letter_code
_entity_poly.pdbx_strand_id
1 'polypeptide(L)'
;IGIAFLGFTVMSFDPVIFTQLDSMVIMLAATAVMAICSLMVRHKLKGINPMTLQAWTGLCGILPIFLLSLLVEQNHWQKIESATWINWISVLHAVIFSSIIGHGINFWLLQQQPVSRITPYYLLTPIFAVLMAIIFWGDEPGPKVWFGGSMILFGILMVASNFDHKKWKNT
;
A
#
# COMPACT_ATOMS: atom_id res chain seq x y z
N ILE A 1 -9.16 -9.44 12.37
CA ILE A 1 -8.16 -9.47 11.28
C ILE A 1 -8.48 -10.60 10.30
N GLY A 2 -8.73 -11.87 10.74
CA GLY A 2 -9.00 -13.01 9.86
C GLY A 2 -10.16 -12.77 8.88
N ILE A 3 -11.28 -12.22 9.36
CA ILE A 3 -12.45 -11.91 8.53
C ILE A 3 -12.11 -10.89 7.45
N ALA A 4 -11.37 -9.84 7.80
CA ALA A 4 -10.93 -8.82 6.83
C ALA A 4 -9.97 -9.40 5.78
N PHE A 5 -9.09 -10.30 6.19
CA PHE A 5 -8.19 -11.01 5.28
C PHE A 5 -8.95 -11.94 4.33
N LEU A 6 -9.94 -12.68 4.83
CA LEU A 6 -10.82 -13.51 3.99
C LEU A 6 -11.60 -12.65 2.99
N GLY A 7 -12.14 -11.52 3.43
CA GLY A 7 -12.82 -10.56 2.53
C GLY A 7 -11.90 -10.05 1.42
N PHE A 8 -10.66 -9.72 1.76
CA PHE A 8 -9.65 -9.33 0.77
C PHE A 8 -9.35 -10.46 -0.22
N THR A 9 -9.18 -11.68 0.28
CA THR A 9 -8.95 -12.86 -0.58
C THR A 9 -10.13 -13.08 -1.53
N VAL A 10 -11.37 -13.02 -1.06
CA VAL A 10 -12.57 -13.17 -1.89
C VAL A 10 -12.64 -12.08 -2.95
N MET A 11 -12.35 -10.84 -2.59
CA MET A 11 -12.38 -9.70 -3.49
C MET A 11 -11.32 -9.79 -4.58
N SER A 12 -10.09 -10.22 -4.21
CA SER A 12 -8.91 -10.22 -5.09
C SER A 12 -8.68 -11.55 -5.80
N PHE A 13 -9.44 -12.60 -5.47
CA PHE A 13 -9.22 -13.93 -6.01
C PHE A 13 -9.47 -13.97 -7.52
N ASP A 14 -8.42 -14.30 -8.27
CA ASP A 14 -8.48 -14.58 -9.70
C ASP A 14 -7.72 -15.90 -9.96
N PRO A 15 -8.36 -16.90 -10.60
CA PRO A 15 -7.68 -18.16 -10.95
C PRO A 15 -6.43 -18.01 -11.81
N VAL A 16 -6.33 -16.92 -12.59
CA VAL A 16 -5.15 -16.59 -13.42
C VAL A 16 -3.87 -16.44 -12.57
N ILE A 17 -3.99 -16.16 -11.28
CA ILE A 17 -2.83 -16.06 -10.35
C ILE A 17 -2.01 -17.37 -10.37
N PHE A 18 -2.65 -18.53 -10.48
CA PHE A 18 -1.96 -19.82 -10.49
C PHE A 18 -1.16 -20.10 -11.76
N THR A 19 -1.36 -19.33 -12.81
CA THR A 19 -0.58 -19.44 -14.06
C THR A 19 0.68 -18.57 -14.03
N GLN A 20 0.82 -17.69 -13.03
CA GLN A 20 1.92 -16.72 -12.90
C GLN A 20 2.69 -16.90 -11.59
N LEU A 21 3.18 -18.11 -11.35
CA LEU A 21 3.89 -18.46 -10.10
C LEU A 21 5.10 -17.59 -9.83
N ASP A 22 5.86 -17.21 -10.86
CA ASP A 22 7.04 -16.35 -10.74
C ASP A 22 6.67 -14.98 -10.18
N SER A 23 5.64 -14.36 -10.71
CA SER A 23 5.11 -13.08 -10.23
C SER A 23 4.61 -13.17 -8.78
N MET A 24 4.01 -14.29 -8.42
CA MET A 24 3.51 -14.56 -7.07
C MET A 24 4.67 -14.65 -6.06
N VAL A 25 5.76 -15.33 -6.42
CA VAL A 25 6.96 -15.44 -5.56
C VAL A 25 7.59 -14.06 -5.35
N ILE A 26 7.74 -13.26 -6.41
CA ILE A 26 8.28 -11.90 -6.31
C ILE A 26 7.41 -11.04 -5.40
N MET A 27 6.08 -11.13 -5.53
CA MET A 27 5.13 -10.36 -4.72
C MET A 27 5.18 -10.76 -3.24
N LEU A 28 5.32 -12.06 -2.94
CA LEU A 28 5.50 -12.55 -1.57
C LEU A 28 6.83 -12.06 -0.97
N ALA A 29 7.91 -12.10 -1.74
CA ALA A 29 9.21 -11.58 -1.30
C ALA A 29 9.13 -10.08 -1.01
N ALA A 30 8.51 -9.29 -1.89
CA ALA A 30 8.33 -7.86 -1.71
C ALA A 30 7.50 -7.53 -0.44
N THR A 31 6.42 -8.27 -0.19
CA THR A 31 5.60 -8.08 1.02
C THR A 31 6.35 -8.47 2.29
N ALA A 32 7.18 -9.51 2.25
CA ALA A 32 8.03 -9.88 3.37
C ALA A 32 9.06 -8.79 3.69
N VAL A 33 9.72 -8.23 2.67
CA VAL A 33 10.63 -7.08 2.83
C VAL A 33 9.91 -5.88 3.42
N MET A 34 8.72 -5.53 2.92
CA MET A 34 7.92 -4.44 3.49
C MET A 34 7.57 -4.65 4.96
N ALA A 35 7.23 -5.88 5.35
CA ALA A 35 6.94 -6.22 6.75
C ALA A 35 8.19 -6.02 7.63
N ILE A 36 9.36 -6.49 7.18
CA ILE A 36 10.63 -6.29 7.88
C ILE A 36 10.96 -4.79 8.01
N CYS A 37 10.84 -4.03 6.93
CA CYS A 37 11.06 -2.57 6.95
C CYS A 37 10.12 -1.87 7.94
N SER A 38 8.85 -2.25 7.99
CA SER A 38 7.88 -1.69 8.94
C SER A 38 8.29 -1.94 10.40
N LEU A 39 8.78 -3.14 10.70
CA LEU A 39 9.30 -3.48 12.02
C LEU A 39 10.60 -2.71 12.32
N MET A 40 11.49 -2.54 11.35
CA MET A 40 12.71 -1.75 11.51
C MET A 40 12.39 -0.27 11.82
N VAL A 41 11.45 0.34 11.09
CA VAL A 41 10.99 1.71 11.36
C VAL A 41 10.47 1.82 12.78
N ARG A 42 9.68 0.86 13.23
CA ARG A 42 9.10 0.83 14.57
C ARG A 42 10.17 0.69 15.68
N HIS A 43 11.15 -0.21 15.51
CA HIS A 43 12.05 -0.60 16.59
C HIS A 43 13.43 0.07 16.54
N LYS A 44 13.95 0.31 15.34
CA LYS A 44 15.33 0.81 15.14
C LYS A 44 15.39 2.28 14.74
N LEU A 45 14.38 2.79 14.04
CA LEU A 45 14.38 4.14 13.48
C LEU A 45 13.41 5.07 14.21
N LYS A 46 12.99 4.67 15.41
CA LYS A 46 12.15 5.50 16.27
C LYS A 46 12.90 6.78 16.68
N GLY A 47 12.24 7.92 16.47
CA GLY A 47 12.82 9.23 16.78
C GLY A 47 13.51 9.94 15.61
N ILE A 48 13.73 9.26 14.48
CA ILE A 48 14.17 9.91 13.25
C ILE A 48 12.97 10.59 12.61
N ASN A 49 13.14 11.82 12.13
CA ASN A 49 12.06 12.54 11.46
C ASN A 49 11.50 11.71 10.28
N PRO A 50 10.17 11.47 10.20
CA PRO A 50 9.56 10.71 9.12
C PRO A 50 9.90 11.23 7.73
N MET A 51 10.01 12.54 7.54
CA MET A 51 10.39 13.15 6.26
C MET A 51 11.84 12.85 5.89
N THR A 52 12.73 12.79 6.89
CA THR A 52 14.13 12.36 6.69
C THR A 52 14.19 10.90 6.25
N LEU A 53 13.40 10.01 6.88
CA LEU A 53 13.30 8.62 6.45
C LEU A 53 12.80 8.51 5.02
N GLN A 54 11.78 9.28 4.67
CA GLN A 54 11.23 9.31 3.31
C GLN A 54 12.27 9.79 2.30
N ALA A 55 13.01 10.86 2.60
CA ALA A 55 14.04 11.39 1.73
C ALA A 55 15.16 10.36 1.49
N TRP A 56 15.65 9.71 2.54
CA TRP A 56 16.66 8.66 2.40
C TRP A 56 16.15 7.44 1.63
N THR A 57 14.91 7.03 1.87
CA THR A 57 14.29 5.92 1.11
C THR A 57 14.23 6.25 -0.38
N GLY A 58 13.84 7.48 -0.72
CA GLY A 58 13.82 7.95 -2.10
C GLY A 58 15.22 7.98 -2.71
N LEU A 59 16.19 8.60 -2.04
CA LEU A 59 17.57 8.71 -2.52
C LEU A 59 18.22 7.34 -2.74
N CYS A 60 18.08 6.42 -1.79
CA CYS A 60 18.62 5.06 -1.93
C CYS A 60 17.90 4.26 -3.02
N GLY A 61 16.63 4.56 -3.29
CA GLY A 61 15.84 3.90 -4.33
C GLY A 61 16.18 4.34 -5.76
N ILE A 62 16.65 5.57 -5.94
CA ILE A 62 16.92 6.14 -7.29
C ILE A 62 17.89 5.25 -8.08
N LEU A 63 19.04 4.91 -7.51
CA LEU A 63 20.08 4.17 -8.21
C LEU A 63 19.64 2.76 -8.65
N PRO A 64 19.11 1.88 -7.77
CA PRO A 64 18.69 0.55 -8.18
C PRO A 64 17.51 0.57 -9.15
N ILE A 65 16.55 1.50 -8.99
CA ILE A 65 15.42 1.61 -9.91
C ILE A 65 15.87 2.09 -11.27
N PHE A 66 16.77 3.08 -11.32
CA PHE A 66 17.33 3.57 -12.58
C PHE A 66 18.12 2.48 -13.32
N LEU A 67 18.96 1.72 -12.61
CA LEU A 67 19.69 0.61 -13.22
C LEU A 67 18.75 -0.49 -13.74
N LEU A 68 17.71 -0.84 -12.98
CA LEU A 68 16.70 -1.79 -13.43
C LEU A 68 15.95 -1.28 -14.66
N SER A 69 15.57 -0.02 -14.70
CA SER A 69 14.95 0.59 -15.88
C SER A 69 15.83 0.46 -17.11
N LEU A 70 17.13 0.74 -16.99
CA LEU A 70 18.08 0.59 -18.10
C LEU A 70 18.22 -0.84 -18.62
N LEU A 71 18.05 -1.85 -17.72
CA LEU A 71 18.20 -3.27 -18.07
C LEU A 71 16.92 -3.88 -18.66
N VAL A 72 15.78 -3.45 -18.17
CA VAL A 72 14.48 -4.11 -18.46
C VAL A 72 13.67 -3.33 -19.49
N GLU A 73 13.71 -2.01 -19.44
CA GLU A 73 12.90 -1.19 -20.32
C GLU A 73 13.60 -0.91 -21.66
N GLN A 74 12.83 -1.01 -22.74
CA GLN A 74 13.26 -0.62 -24.07
C GLN A 74 12.69 0.75 -24.43
N ASN A 75 13.46 1.55 -25.16
CA ASN A 75 13.03 2.85 -25.68
C ASN A 75 12.61 3.87 -24.61
N HIS A 76 13.23 3.84 -23.43
CA HIS A 76 12.90 4.74 -22.32
C HIS A 76 13.04 6.22 -22.68
N TRP A 77 14.04 6.61 -23.49
CA TRP A 77 14.21 7.99 -23.94
C TRP A 77 13.06 8.45 -24.83
N GLN A 78 12.60 7.60 -25.76
CA GLN A 78 11.47 7.94 -26.62
C GLN A 78 10.17 8.06 -25.82
N LYS A 79 9.99 7.25 -24.77
CA LYS A 79 8.84 7.36 -23.85
C LYS A 79 8.85 8.67 -23.07
N ILE A 80 10.01 9.13 -22.63
CA ILE A 80 10.18 10.41 -21.94
C ILE A 80 9.88 11.57 -22.89
N GLU A 81 10.42 11.55 -24.11
CA GLU A 81 10.19 12.59 -25.12
C GLU A 81 8.73 12.67 -25.58
N SER A 82 8.05 11.52 -25.67
CA SER A 82 6.63 11.44 -26.03
C SER A 82 5.67 11.69 -24.86
N ALA A 83 6.18 11.87 -23.64
CA ALA A 83 5.36 12.07 -22.47
C ALA A 83 4.64 13.42 -22.52
N THR A 84 3.32 13.38 -22.41
CA THR A 84 2.47 14.56 -22.37
C THR A 84 2.55 15.27 -21.02
N TRP A 85 2.09 16.52 -20.96
CA TRP A 85 2.02 17.27 -19.71
C TRP A 85 1.14 16.58 -18.66
N ILE A 86 0.11 15.82 -19.08
CA ILE A 86 -0.76 15.04 -18.19
C ILE A 86 0.04 13.95 -17.49
N ASN A 87 0.95 13.28 -18.19
CA ASN A 87 1.82 12.26 -17.61
C ASN A 87 2.71 12.85 -16.50
N TRP A 88 3.27 14.04 -16.75
CA TRP A 88 4.10 14.73 -15.77
C TRP A 88 3.32 15.18 -14.54
N ILE A 89 2.09 15.69 -14.72
CA ILE A 89 1.21 16.01 -13.59
C ILE A 89 0.83 14.76 -12.80
N SER A 90 0.56 13.64 -13.46
CA SER A 90 0.26 12.36 -12.79
C SER A 90 1.45 11.88 -11.94
N VAL A 91 2.67 11.99 -12.46
CA VAL A 91 3.89 11.67 -11.70
C VAL A 91 4.05 12.62 -10.51
N LEU A 92 3.89 13.93 -10.73
CA LEU A 92 3.98 14.92 -9.65
C LEU A 92 2.94 14.68 -8.55
N HIS A 93 1.70 14.38 -8.92
CA HIS A 93 0.64 14.01 -8.00
C HIS A 93 1.02 12.76 -7.19
N ALA A 94 1.53 11.70 -7.83
CA ALA A 94 1.97 10.49 -7.15
C ALA A 94 3.13 10.77 -6.17
N VAL A 95 4.09 11.60 -6.56
CA VAL A 95 5.21 11.98 -5.70
C VAL A 95 4.74 12.76 -4.47
N ILE A 96 3.89 13.77 -4.65
CA ILE A 96 3.45 14.62 -3.53
C ILE A 96 2.49 13.85 -2.62
N PHE A 97 1.40 13.32 -3.16
CA PHE A 97 0.31 12.77 -2.34
C PHE A 97 0.62 11.34 -1.86
N SER A 98 1.10 10.47 -2.73
CA SER A 98 1.37 9.08 -2.35
C SER A 98 2.72 8.95 -1.64
N SER A 99 3.78 9.51 -2.22
CA SER A 99 5.13 9.32 -1.70
C SER A 99 5.40 10.21 -0.48
N ILE A 100 5.34 11.53 -0.61
CA ILE A 100 5.72 12.44 0.47
C ILE A 100 4.69 12.39 1.60
N ILE A 101 3.42 12.64 1.29
CA ILE A 101 2.37 12.71 2.31
C ILE A 101 2.03 11.31 2.83
N GLY A 102 1.69 10.38 1.94
CA GLY A 102 1.24 9.04 2.30
C GLY A 102 2.30 8.25 3.09
N HIS A 103 3.50 8.12 2.56
CA HIS A 103 4.58 7.41 3.26
C HIS A 103 5.11 8.20 4.46
N GLY A 104 5.13 9.54 4.40
CA GLY A 104 5.50 10.36 5.55
C GLY A 104 4.58 10.13 6.76
N ILE A 105 3.26 10.14 6.55
CA ILE A 105 2.26 9.82 7.57
C ILE A 105 2.43 8.37 8.04
N ASN A 106 2.66 7.44 7.11
CA ASN A 106 2.87 6.04 7.44
C ASN A 106 4.08 5.81 8.34
N PHE A 107 5.23 6.42 8.04
CA PHE A 107 6.42 6.33 8.91
C PHE A 107 6.17 6.96 10.27
N TRP A 108 5.47 8.08 10.34
CA TRP A 108 5.07 8.71 11.59
C TRP A 108 4.18 7.79 12.44
N LEU A 109 3.16 7.17 11.83
CA LEU A 109 2.29 6.21 12.51
C LEU A 109 3.05 4.99 13.02
N LEU A 110 3.91 4.39 12.18
CA LEU A 110 4.71 3.22 12.54
C LEU A 110 5.65 3.48 13.73
N GLN A 111 6.14 4.71 13.87
CA GLN A 111 6.97 5.07 15.02
C GLN A 111 6.16 5.19 16.32
N GLN A 112 4.89 5.58 16.24
CA GLN A 112 4.06 5.83 17.42
C GLN A 112 3.19 4.65 17.83
N GLN A 113 2.70 3.88 16.86
CA GLN A 113 1.75 2.81 17.10
C GLN A 113 2.35 1.42 16.76
N PRO A 114 1.94 0.36 17.45
CA PRO A 114 2.36 -0.99 17.09
C PRO A 114 1.87 -1.34 15.68
N VAL A 115 2.70 -2.05 14.91
CA VAL A 115 2.42 -2.45 13.52
C VAL A 115 1.08 -3.19 13.43
N SER A 116 0.77 -4.07 14.39
CA SER A 116 -0.49 -4.81 14.45
C SER A 116 -1.74 -3.93 14.54
N ARG A 117 -1.60 -2.69 15.01
CA ARG A 117 -2.71 -1.72 15.07
C ARG A 117 -2.91 -1.02 13.73
N ILE A 118 -1.84 -0.78 12.98
CA ILE A 118 -1.86 -0.02 11.72
C ILE A 118 -2.22 -0.94 10.54
N THR A 119 -1.66 -2.14 10.51
CA THR A 119 -1.79 -3.09 9.40
C THR A 119 -3.25 -3.35 8.96
N PRO A 120 -4.24 -3.50 9.85
CA PRO A 120 -5.62 -3.72 9.42
C PRO A 120 -6.18 -2.58 8.57
N TYR A 121 -5.73 -1.34 8.79
CA TYR A 121 -6.21 -0.19 8.03
C TYR A 121 -5.69 -0.17 6.59
N TYR A 122 -4.58 -0.86 6.29
CA TYR A 122 -4.14 -1.02 4.90
C TYR A 122 -5.13 -1.80 4.04
N LEU A 123 -5.96 -2.64 4.65
CA LEU A 123 -7.03 -3.35 3.95
C LEU A 123 -8.16 -2.40 3.46
N LEU A 124 -8.19 -1.14 3.92
CA LEU A 124 -9.08 -0.13 3.35
C LEU A 124 -8.63 0.34 1.96
N THR A 125 -7.34 0.21 1.63
CA THR A 125 -6.79 0.66 0.35
C THR A 125 -7.54 0.09 -0.86
N PRO A 126 -7.79 -1.23 -0.98
CA PRO A 126 -8.55 -1.77 -2.11
C PRO A 126 -9.99 -1.28 -2.14
N ILE A 127 -10.60 -0.99 -0.98
CA ILE A 127 -11.97 -0.44 -0.93
C ILE A 127 -11.98 0.97 -1.51
N PHE A 128 -11.05 1.82 -1.10
CA PHE A 128 -10.92 3.17 -1.67
C PHE A 128 -10.57 3.13 -3.15
N ALA A 129 -9.74 2.19 -3.59
CA ALA A 129 -9.42 2.02 -5.00
C ALA A 129 -10.67 1.70 -5.84
N VAL A 130 -11.52 0.78 -5.37
CA VAL A 130 -12.80 0.45 -6.03
C VAL A 130 -13.74 1.64 -6.04
N LEU A 131 -13.87 2.37 -4.92
CA LEU A 131 -14.71 3.57 -4.87
C LEU A 131 -14.24 4.64 -5.86
N MET A 132 -12.94 4.86 -5.98
CA MET A 132 -12.39 5.80 -6.95
C MET A 132 -12.62 5.32 -8.40
N ALA A 133 -12.49 4.02 -8.66
CA ALA A 133 -12.79 3.43 -9.97
C ALA A 133 -14.25 3.65 -10.38
N ILE A 134 -15.20 3.45 -9.46
CA ILE A 134 -16.62 3.73 -9.69
C ILE A 134 -16.84 5.23 -9.99
N ILE A 135 -16.27 6.11 -9.18
CA ILE A 135 -16.54 7.55 -9.27
C ILE A 135 -15.91 8.17 -10.53
N PHE A 136 -14.67 7.81 -10.87
CA PHE A 136 -13.91 8.45 -11.93
C PHE A 136 -13.98 7.74 -13.28
N TRP A 137 -14.15 6.42 -13.28
CA TRP A 137 -14.19 5.61 -14.51
C TRP A 137 -15.55 4.98 -14.79
N GLY A 138 -16.50 5.09 -13.84
CA GLY A 138 -17.83 4.49 -14.00
C GLY A 138 -17.78 2.96 -13.98
N ASP A 139 -16.77 2.37 -13.34
CA ASP A 139 -16.66 0.92 -13.24
C ASP A 139 -17.86 0.31 -12.52
N GLU A 140 -18.32 -0.83 -12.96
CA GLU A 140 -19.40 -1.62 -12.34
C GLU A 140 -18.79 -2.85 -11.65
N PRO A 141 -18.43 -2.76 -10.35
CA PRO A 141 -17.84 -3.89 -9.65
C PRO A 141 -18.85 -5.03 -9.48
N GLY A 142 -18.41 -6.23 -9.81
CA GLY A 142 -19.22 -7.43 -9.68
C GLY A 142 -19.57 -7.77 -8.21
N PRO A 143 -20.54 -8.70 -8.00
CA PRO A 143 -21.01 -9.06 -6.65
C PRO A 143 -19.90 -9.52 -5.69
N LYS A 144 -18.85 -10.14 -6.23
CA LYS A 144 -17.67 -10.60 -5.51
C LYS A 144 -16.94 -9.45 -4.80
N VAL A 145 -16.84 -8.29 -5.46
CA VAL A 145 -16.19 -7.09 -4.91
C VAL A 145 -17.02 -6.50 -3.78
N TRP A 146 -18.32 -6.43 -3.93
CA TRP A 146 -19.23 -5.95 -2.89
C TRP A 146 -19.22 -6.85 -1.65
N PHE A 147 -19.27 -8.16 -1.85
CA PHE A 147 -19.24 -9.13 -0.75
C PHE A 147 -17.90 -9.10 -0.01
N GLY A 148 -16.78 -9.18 -0.74
CA GLY A 148 -15.43 -9.12 -0.15
C GLY A 148 -15.17 -7.78 0.54
N GLY A 149 -15.58 -6.66 -0.07
CA GLY A 149 -15.47 -5.31 0.50
C GLY A 149 -16.24 -5.15 1.82
N SER A 150 -17.47 -5.66 1.89
CA SER A 150 -18.26 -5.64 3.13
C SER A 150 -17.62 -6.47 4.25
N MET A 151 -17.03 -7.63 3.92
CA MET A 151 -16.28 -8.44 4.90
C MET A 151 -15.03 -7.71 5.42
N ILE A 152 -14.31 -6.99 4.55
CA ILE A 152 -13.16 -6.18 4.96
C ILE A 152 -13.61 -5.10 5.95
N LEU A 153 -14.63 -4.32 5.62
CA LEU A 153 -15.16 -3.27 6.50
C LEU A 153 -15.59 -3.82 7.85
N PHE A 154 -16.34 -4.90 7.86
CA PHE A 154 -16.78 -5.56 9.11
C PHE A 154 -15.59 -6.02 9.95
N GLY A 155 -14.60 -6.66 9.32
CA GLY A 155 -13.38 -7.11 10.00
C GLY A 155 -12.56 -5.98 10.62
N ILE A 156 -12.46 -4.84 9.94
CA ILE A 156 -11.77 -3.65 10.46
C ILE A 156 -12.56 -3.01 11.60
N LEU A 157 -13.88 -2.90 11.49
CA LEU A 157 -14.75 -2.40 12.57
C LEU A 157 -14.62 -3.23 13.84
N MET A 158 -14.58 -4.56 13.73
CA MET A 158 -14.33 -5.44 14.88
C MET A 158 -12.96 -5.19 15.54
N VAL A 159 -11.93 -4.93 14.73
CA VAL A 159 -10.60 -4.61 15.27
C VAL A 159 -10.62 -3.26 15.97
N ALA A 160 -11.20 -2.24 15.35
CA ALA A 160 -11.30 -0.90 15.91
C ALA A 160 -12.07 -0.89 17.24
N SER A 161 -13.21 -1.55 17.33
CA SER A 161 -14.01 -1.62 18.55
C SER A 161 -13.32 -2.32 19.72
N ASN A 162 -12.54 -3.37 19.44
CA ASN A 162 -11.79 -4.08 20.49
C ASN A 162 -10.63 -3.24 21.07
N PHE A 163 -10.10 -2.26 20.33
CA PHE A 163 -9.07 -1.36 20.85
C PHE A 163 -9.65 -0.32 21.81
N ASP A 164 -10.84 0.18 21.57
CA ASP A 164 -11.52 1.12 22.47
C ASP A 164 -11.87 0.47 23.81
N HIS A 165 -12.37 -0.76 23.83
CA HIS A 165 -12.69 -1.49 25.06
C HIS A 165 -11.47 -1.74 25.97
N LYS A 166 -10.26 -1.92 25.42
CA LYS A 166 -9.04 -2.10 26.23
C LYS A 166 -8.53 -0.80 26.86
N LYS A 167 -8.80 0.33 26.24
CA LYS A 167 -8.40 1.65 26.78
C LYS A 167 -9.23 2.02 28.01
N TRP A 168 -10.51 1.65 28.06
CA TRP A 168 -11.42 1.91 29.17
C TRP A 168 -11.16 1.02 30.41
N LYS A 169 -10.52 -0.13 30.27
CA LYS A 169 -10.22 -1.03 31.40
C LYS A 169 -8.91 -0.71 32.12
N ASN A 170 -8.08 0.17 31.58
CA ASN A 170 -6.77 0.54 32.11
C ASN A 170 -6.70 2.01 32.58
N THR A 171 -7.84 2.72 32.61
CA THR A 171 -8.08 3.99 33.32
C THR A 171 -8.91 3.76 34.56
#